data_8151deac92c897aa6aa95809cac60479
#
_entry.id   8151deac92c897aa6aa95809cac60479
#
_cell.length_a   1.000
_cell.length_b   1.000
_cell.length_c   1.000
_cell.angle_alpha   90.00
_cell.angle_beta   90.00
_cell.angle_gamma   90.00
#
_symmetry.space_group_name_H-M   'P 1'
#
loop_
_entity.id
_entity.type
_entity.pdbx_description
1 polymer ?
#
loop_
_entity_poly.entity_id
_entity_poly.type
_entity_poly.pdbx_seq_one_letter_code
_entity_poly.pdbx_strand_id
1 'polypeptide(L)'
;MADDLCSFTKDVFITKAPKKSPLVLRMIVLVFAMVCGVYICSICVKQISTRSKAGFLNIPVIQKACPEPNIEPWEIPYVHHPKPKTYSRAECACNPVRYFAILSMQRSGSGWFETLLNNHTNVSSNGEIFSVKVRRSNISTIVETLDKIYNLDWLSSASKNECTAAVGLKWMLNQGLMQHHTEIVEYFNTRGVSIIFLFRRNLLRRMISVLANLYDRDAKLLNGTHKSHVHSPHEADILAKYKPTINATLLIPNLKQVEETTAKALEYFNSTRHIILYYEDVVKNHTKLADVQDFLKVPHRELKSRQVKIHKGSLSQQVENWDDLKKVIKGTHYESFLQADYRK
;
A
#
# COMPACT_ATOMS: atom_id res chain seq x y z
N MET A 1 -64.36 11.26 -38.95
CA MET A 1 -63.64 10.35 -39.85
C MET A 1 -62.61 9.65 -39.09
N ALA A 2 -62.97 8.47 -38.76
CA ALA A 2 -62.36 7.15 -38.83
C ALA A 2 -61.10 7.05 -37.99
N ASP A 3 -61.17 6.49 -36.80
CA ASP A 3 -61.18 5.03 -36.47
C ASP A 3 -59.95 4.34 -37.05
N ASP A 4 -59.05 3.91 -36.13
CA ASP A 4 -58.69 2.51 -36.07
C ASP A 4 -58.03 2.18 -34.72
N LEU A 5 -58.79 1.38 -33.95
CA LEU A 5 -58.38 0.64 -32.81
C LEU A 5 -57.35 -0.45 -33.22
N CYS A 6 -56.19 -0.48 -32.62
CA CYS A 6 -55.37 -1.69 -32.65
C CYS A 6 -55.37 -2.34 -31.27
N SER A 7 -56.18 -3.38 -31.15
CA SER A 7 -56.28 -4.27 -30.00
C SER A 7 -55.02 -5.14 -29.88
N PHE A 8 -54.26 -4.99 -28.80
CA PHE A 8 -53.23 -5.97 -28.42
C PHE A 8 -53.86 -7.06 -27.60
N THR A 9 -54.07 -8.19 -28.23
CA THR A 9 -54.40 -9.49 -27.54
C THR A 9 -53.19 -9.94 -26.70
N LYS A 10 -53.46 -10.13 -25.42
CA LYS A 10 -52.56 -10.84 -24.50
C LYS A 10 -52.47 -12.30 -24.86
N ASP A 11 -51.44 -12.72 -25.56
CA ASP A 11 -51.10 -14.14 -25.66
C ASP A 11 -50.45 -14.60 -24.33
N VAL A 12 -51.25 -15.30 -23.55
CA VAL A 12 -50.77 -16.01 -22.36
C VAL A 12 -49.96 -17.21 -22.84
N PHE A 13 -48.66 -17.08 -22.77
CA PHE A 13 -47.75 -18.22 -22.92
C PHE A 13 -47.94 -19.20 -21.74
N ILE A 14 -48.77 -20.20 -21.96
CA ILE A 14 -48.83 -21.37 -21.07
C ILE A 14 -47.59 -22.20 -21.29
N THR A 15 -46.56 -21.96 -20.46
CA THR A 15 -45.39 -22.84 -20.41
C THR A 15 -45.81 -24.20 -19.88
N LYS A 16 -45.95 -25.18 -20.79
CA LYS A 16 -46.13 -26.59 -20.42
C LYS A 16 -44.95 -27.00 -19.52
N ALA A 17 -45.26 -27.49 -18.31
CA ALA A 17 -44.28 -28.06 -17.42
C ALA A 17 -43.46 -29.13 -18.16
N PRO A 18 -42.10 -29.14 -18.03
CA PRO A 18 -41.28 -30.12 -18.73
C PRO A 18 -41.68 -31.52 -18.29
N LYS A 19 -42.06 -32.39 -19.24
CA LYS A 19 -42.29 -33.82 -18.99
C LYS A 19 -41.05 -34.39 -18.30
N LYS A 20 -41.21 -34.94 -17.08
CA LYS A 20 -40.11 -35.61 -16.35
C LYS A 20 -39.56 -36.70 -17.27
N SER A 21 -38.34 -36.55 -17.74
CA SER A 21 -37.66 -37.59 -18.53
C SER A 21 -37.57 -38.87 -17.66
N PRO A 22 -37.78 -40.07 -18.24
CA PRO A 22 -37.71 -41.32 -17.50
C PRO A 22 -36.32 -41.43 -16.83
N LEU A 23 -36.32 -41.92 -15.61
CA LEU A 23 -35.13 -42.04 -14.76
C LEU A 23 -33.98 -42.73 -15.50
N VAL A 24 -34.30 -43.73 -16.31
CA VAL A 24 -33.38 -44.47 -17.18
C VAL A 24 -32.66 -43.54 -18.17
N LEU A 25 -33.37 -42.62 -18.81
CA LEU A 25 -32.76 -41.67 -19.78
C LEU A 25 -31.76 -40.72 -19.08
N ARG A 26 -32.09 -40.29 -17.86
CA ARG A 26 -31.17 -39.44 -17.05
C ARG A 26 -29.91 -40.21 -16.65
N MET A 27 -30.04 -41.45 -16.27
CA MET A 27 -28.90 -42.32 -15.93
C MET A 27 -28.02 -42.57 -17.15
N ILE A 28 -28.61 -42.82 -18.34
CA ILE A 28 -27.84 -42.98 -19.58
C ILE A 28 -27.03 -41.70 -19.93
N VAL A 29 -27.67 -40.54 -19.82
CA VAL A 29 -26.99 -39.25 -20.09
C VAL A 29 -25.86 -39.01 -19.09
N LEU A 30 -26.05 -39.33 -17.79
CA LEU A 30 -24.99 -39.18 -16.79
C LEU A 30 -23.80 -40.13 -17.04
N VAL A 31 -24.08 -41.40 -17.38
CA VAL A 31 -23.06 -42.39 -17.71
C VAL A 31 -22.27 -41.94 -18.97
N PHE A 32 -23.00 -41.47 -19.99
CA PHE A 32 -22.35 -40.97 -21.21
C PHE A 32 -21.48 -39.73 -20.91
N ALA A 33 -21.95 -38.77 -20.11
CA ALA A 33 -21.17 -37.60 -19.69
C ALA A 33 -19.92 -38.01 -18.89
N MET A 34 -20.02 -39.01 -17.99
CA MET A 34 -18.85 -39.53 -17.28
C MET A 34 -17.83 -40.17 -18.22
N VAL A 35 -18.28 -41.01 -19.15
CA VAL A 35 -17.38 -41.67 -20.13
C VAL A 35 -16.67 -40.61 -20.99
N CYS A 36 -17.40 -39.60 -21.50
CA CYS A 36 -16.82 -38.49 -22.23
C CYS A 36 -15.80 -37.69 -21.40
N GLY A 37 -16.13 -37.43 -20.13
CA GLY A 37 -15.23 -36.73 -19.19
C GLY A 37 -13.92 -37.51 -18.99
N VAL A 38 -14.00 -38.81 -18.69
CA VAL A 38 -12.82 -39.67 -18.54
C VAL A 38 -12.00 -39.76 -19.83
N TYR A 39 -12.67 -39.84 -20.97
CA TYR A 39 -12.00 -39.87 -22.28
C TYR A 39 -11.23 -38.57 -22.57
N ILE A 40 -11.86 -37.40 -22.33
CA ILE A 40 -11.23 -36.09 -22.50
C ILE A 40 -10.04 -35.95 -21.54
N CYS A 41 -10.21 -36.28 -20.25
CA CYS A 41 -9.11 -36.28 -19.28
C CYS A 41 -7.96 -37.18 -19.70
N SER A 42 -8.26 -38.39 -20.23
CA SER A 42 -7.24 -39.33 -20.73
C SER A 42 -6.44 -38.75 -21.91
N ILE A 43 -7.13 -38.05 -22.83
CA ILE A 43 -6.47 -37.38 -23.95
C ILE A 43 -5.59 -36.23 -23.45
N CYS A 44 -6.13 -35.39 -22.53
CA CYS A 44 -5.36 -34.28 -21.92
C CYS A 44 -4.10 -34.80 -21.21
N VAL A 45 -4.22 -35.86 -20.41
CA VAL A 45 -3.06 -36.47 -19.72
C VAL A 45 -2.07 -37.04 -20.71
N LYS A 46 -2.50 -37.71 -21.80
CA LYS A 46 -1.63 -38.17 -22.85
C LYS A 46 -0.93 -37.02 -23.58
N GLN A 47 -1.63 -35.92 -23.88
CA GLN A 47 -1.02 -34.77 -24.53
C GLN A 47 0.01 -34.06 -23.62
N ILE A 48 -0.27 -33.97 -22.31
CA ILE A 48 0.70 -33.45 -21.33
C ILE A 48 1.92 -34.38 -21.26
N SER A 49 1.71 -35.70 -21.20
CA SER A 49 2.79 -36.69 -21.17
C SER A 49 3.62 -36.74 -22.46
N THR A 50 3.00 -36.52 -23.62
CA THR A 50 3.75 -36.44 -24.89
C THR A 50 4.47 -35.12 -25.06
N ARG A 51 3.92 -34.00 -24.53
CA ARG A 51 4.67 -32.74 -24.47
C ARG A 51 5.86 -32.79 -23.50
N SER A 52 5.76 -33.54 -22.41
CA SER A 52 6.90 -33.75 -21.52
C SER A 52 7.96 -34.72 -22.06
N LYS A 53 7.62 -35.53 -23.08
CA LYS A 53 8.57 -36.40 -23.82
C LYS A 53 9.08 -35.81 -25.14
N ALA A 54 8.43 -34.75 -25.67
CA ALA A 54 9.05 -33.90 -26.68
C ALA A 54 10.24 -33.24 -25.99
N GLY A 55 11.43 -33.80 -26.24
CA GLY A 55 12.65 -33.39 -25.57
C GLY A 55 12.71 -31.89 -25.50
N PHE A 56 12.79 -31.38 -24.27
CA PHE A 56 13.20 -30.00 -24.05
C PHE A 56 14.39 -29.81 -25.00
N LEU A 57 14.21 -28.98 -26.00
CA LEU A 57 15.36 -28.46 -26.73
C LEU A 57 16.33 -28.04 -25.64
N ASN A 58 17.46 -28.75 -25.57
CA ASN A 58 18.55 -28.37 -24.67
C ASN A 58 19.09 -27.06 -25.27
N ILE A 59 18.29 -26.01 -25.12
CA ILE A 59 18.75 -24.67 -25.44
C ILE A 59 19.81 -24.44 -24.37
N PRO A 60 21.10 -24.36 -24.75
CA PRO A 60 22.12 -24.02 -23.79
C PRO A 60 21.71 -22.66 -23.24
N VAL A 61 21.30 -22.62 -21.96
CA VAL A 61 21.10 -21.38 -21.28
C VAL A 61 22.46 -20.73 -21.16
N ILE A 62 22.78 -19.87 -22.14
CA ILE A 62 23.98 -19.04 -22.07
C ILE A 62 23.72 -18.12 -20.90
N GLN A 63 24.25 -18.51 -19.73
CA GLN A 63 24.30 -17.63 -18.59
C GLN A 63 25.21 -16.46 -18.96
N LYS A 64 24.61 -15.42 -19.49
CA LYS A 64 25.33 -14.17 -19.73
C LYS A 64 25.78 -13.66 -18.35
N ALA A 65 27.09 -13.58 -18.17
CA ALA A 65 27.63 -12.96 -16.95
C ALA A 65 26.97 -11.60 -16.73
N CYS A 66 26.52 -11.33 -15.54
CA CYS A 66 25.96 -10.02 -15.21
C CYS A 66 27.01 -8.97 -15.53
N PRO A 67 26.68 -7.88 -16.25
CA PRO A 67 27.60 -6.79 -16.43
C PRO A 67 27.97 -6.27 -15.02
N GLU A 68 29.24 -6.00 -14.79
CA GLU A 68 29.66 -5.39 -13.52
C GLU A 68 28.94 -4.04 -13.39
N PRO A 69 28.08 -3.89 -12.39
CA PRO A 69 27.40 -2.62 -12.21
C PRO A 69 28.45 -1.60 -11.74
N ASN A 70 28.48 -0.44 -12.38
CA ASN A 70 29.29 0.68 -11.92
C ASN A 70 28.65 1.22 -10.62
N ILE A 71 29.01 0.58 -9.48
CA ILE A 71 28.49 0.89 -8.15
C ILE A 71 29.60 1.58 -7.38
N GLU A 72 29.32 2.76 -6.88
CA GLU A 72 30.24 3.47 -5.99
C GLU A 72 30.48 2.64 -4.70
N PRO A 73 31.73 2.60 -4.18
CA PRO A 73 32.07 1.76 -3.04
C PRO A 73 31.17 1.95 -1.81
N TRP A 74 30.70 3.17 -1.57
CA TRP A 74 29.80 3.49 -0.45
C TRP A 74 28.36 2.99 -0.66
N GLU A 75 27.98 2.63 -1.89
CA GLU A 75 26.66 2.08 -2.20
C GLU A 75 26.59 0.57 -2.08
N ILE A 76 27.73 -0.12 -2.07
CA ILE A 76 27.80 -1.59 -2.04
C ILE A 76 26.94 -2.21 -0.93
N PRO A 77 26.92 -1.69 0.31
CA PRO A 77 26.09 -2.24 1.37
C PRO A 77 24.58 -2.20 1.12
N TYR A 78 24.16 -1.35 0.18
CA TYR A 78 22.75 -1.11 -0.17
C TYR A 78 22.32 -1.79 -1.47
N VAL A 79 23.17 -2.62 -2.06
CA VAL A 79 22.91 -3.34 -3.32
C VAL A 79 22.71 -4.81 -3.02
N HIS A 80 21.55 -5.33 -3.40
CA HIS A 80 21.17 -6.70 -3.09
C HIS A 80 20.72 -7.44 -4.35
N HIS A 81 20.96 -8.75 -4.38
CA HIS A 81 20.50 -9.66 -5.39
C HIS A 81 19.68 -10.80 -4.75
N PRO A 82 18.45 -10.50 -4.29
CA PRO A 82 17.64 -11.48 -3.58
C PRO A 82 17.28 -12.67 -4.48
N LYS A 83 17.19 -13.84 -3.83
CA LYS A 83 16.79 -15.10 -4.47
C LYS A 83 15.52 -15.60 -3.81
N PRO A 84 14.34 -15.12 -4.24
CA PRO A 84 13.07 -15.53 -3.67
C PRO A 84 12.85 -17.04 -3.83
N LYS A 85 12.17 -17.63 -2.83
CA LYS A 85 11.79 -19.05 -2.85
C LYS A 85 10.45 -19.28 -3.54
N THR A 86 9.63 -18.25 -3.66
CA THR A 86 8.26 -18.33 -4.17
C THR A 86 8.14 -18.21 -5.67
N TYR A 87 9.16 -17.67 -6.35
CA TYR A 87 9.20 -17.54 -7.82
C TYR A 87 10.64 -17.40 -8.32
N SER A 88 10.85 -17.61 -9.63
CA SER A 88 12.16 -17.42 -10.28
C SER A 88 12.36 -15.94 -10.65
N ARG A 89 13.55 -15.43 -10.37
CA ARG A 89 14.00 -14.10 -10.77
C ARG A 89 15.12 -14.16 -11.82
N ALA A 90 15.17 -15.24 -12.60
CA ALA A 90 16.26 -15.50 -13.52
C ALA A 90 16.46 -14.39 -14.57
N GLU A 91 15.38 -13.82 -15.11
CA GLU A 91 15.44 -12.76 -16.13
C GLU A 91 16.00 -11.43 -15.58
N CYS A 92 15.80 -11.16 -14.29
CA CYS A 92 16.25 -9.95 -13.60
C CYS A 92 17.31 -10.24 -12.52
N ALA A 93 17.98 -11.40 -12.58
CA ALA A 93 18.98 -11.80 -11.59
C ALA A 93 20.12 -10.78 -11.45
N CYS A 94 20.50 -10.14 -12.54
CA CYS A 94 21.55 -9.13 -12.61
C CYS A 94 21.07 -7.73 -12.14
N ASN A 95 19.78 -7.50 -11.98
CA ASN A 95 19.27 -6.20 -11.59
C ASN A 95 19.36 -6.06 -10.06
N PRO A 96 20.10 -5.07 -9.54
CA PRO A 96 20.20 -4.85 -8.12
C PRO A 96 18.86 -4.40 -7.54
N VAL A 97 18.61 -4.78 -6.29
CA VAL A 97 17.43 -4.37 -5.53
C VAL A 97 17.89 -3.52 -4.34
N ARG A 98 17.23 -2.40 -4.11
CA ARG A 98 17.41 -1.53 -2.95
C ARG A 98 16.34 -1.83 -1.91
N TYR A 99 16.72 -1.93 -0.65
CA TYR A 99 15.80 -2.13 0.47
C TYR A 99 15.44 -0.80 1.11
N PHE A 100 14.17 -0.59 1.40
CA PHE A 100 13.74 0.63 2.07
C PHE A 100 12.62 0.40 3.09
N ALA A 101 12.46 1.35 4.01
CA ALA A 101 11.30 1.44 4.90
C ALA A 101 10.81 2.89 4.94
N ILE A 102 9.49 3.09 4.79
CA ILE A 102 8.85 4.40 5.00
C ILE A 102 8.45 4.48 6.47
N LEU A 103 9.17 5.26 7.25
CA LEU A 103 8.87 5.48 8.66
C LEU A 103 8.03 6.74 8.84
N SER A 104 6.91 6.62 9.52
CA SER A 104 5.95 7.73 9.60
C SER A 104 5.08 7.64 10.85
N MET A 105 4.42 8.74 11.14
CA MET A 105 3.30 8.78 12.07
C MET A 105 1.98 8.62 11.32
N GLN A 106 0.98 8.04 11.97
CA GLN A 106 -0.36 7.94 11.39
C GLN A 106 -0.89 9.30 10.93
N ARG A 107 -1.56 9.32 9.78
CA ARG A 107 -2.15 10.52 9.15
C ARG A 107 -1.14 11.60 8.72
N SER A 108 0.11 11.23 8.51
CA SER A 108 1.14 12.11 7.92
C SER A 108 1.18 12.10 6.39
N GLY A 109 0.21 11.46 5.73
CA GLY A 109 0.16 11.36 4.28
C GLY A 109 0.95 10.17 3.69
N SER A 110 1.46 9.28 4.54
CA SER A 110 2.29 8.14 4.13
C SER A 110 1.56 7.14 3.23
N GLY A 111 0.24 6.96 3.37
CA GLY A 111 -0.54 6.13 2.45
C GLY A 111 -0.58 6.71 1.04
N TRP A 112 -0.80 8.03 0.89
CA TRP A 112 -0.74 8.71 -0.39
C TRP A 112 0.66 8.63 -1.00
N PHE A 113 1.70 8.89 -0.22
CA PHE A 113 3.10 8.79 -0.66
C PHE A 113 3.46 7.37 -1.12
N GLU A 114 3.03 6.35 -0.38
CA GLU A 114 3.21 4.95 -0.76
C GLU A 114 2.54 4.61 -2.09
N THR A 115 1.34 5.14 -2.36
CA THR A 115 0.68 4.93 -3.66
C THR A 115 1.40 5.62 -4.81
N LEU A 116 2.08 6.75 -4.56
CA LEU A 116 2.98 7.36 -5.54
C LEU A 116 4.15 6.42 -5.85
N LEU A 117 4.85 5.90 -4.83
CA LEU A 117 5.96 4.96 -5.04
C LEU A 117 5.49 3.69 -5.77
N ASN A 118 4.34 3.15 -5.41
CA ASN A 118 3.77 1.97 -6.07
C ASN A 118 3.28 2.23 -7.51
N ASN A 119 3.12 3.48 -7.91
CA ASN A 119 2.89 3.83 -9.32
C ASN A 119 4.16 3.67 -10.17
N HIS A 120 5.34 3.64 -9.56
CA HIS A 120 6.59 3.33 -10.25
C HIS A 120 6.66 1.84 -10.60
N THR A 121 7.03 1.51 -11.84
CA THR A 121 7.02 0.12 -12.36
C THR A 121 8.00 -0.82 -11.66
N ASN A 122 9.05 -0.31 -11.04
CA ASN A 122 10.12 -1.09 -10.43
C ASN A 122 10.21 -0.92 -8.91
N VAL A 123 9.24 -0.23 -8.28
CA VAL A 123 9.20 -0.04 -6.82
C VAL A 123 8.02 -0.79 -6.23
N SER A 124 8.27 -1.61 -5.21
CA SER A 124 7.28 -2.38 -4.47
C SER A 124 7.28 -1.95 -3.00
N SER A 125 6.27 -1.21 -2.56
CA SER A 125 6.02 -0.93 -1.14
C SER A 125 4.82 -1.75 -0.66
N ASN A 126 5.06 -2.66 0.27
CA ASN A 126 4.13 -3.73 0.64
C ASN A 126 3.08 -3.31 1.69
N GLY A 127 2.86 -2.01 1.89
CA GLY A 127 1.84 -1.51 2.80
C GLY A 127 2.25 -1.55 4.27
N GLU A 128 1.26 -1.39 5.13
CA GLU A 128 1.42 -1.30 6.59
C GLU A 128 1.39 -2.68 7.24
N ILE A 129 2.41 -3.50 6.97
CA ILE A 129 2.48 -4.91 7.34
C ILE A 129 2.41 -5.09 8.86
N PHE A 130 3.08 -4.24 9.62
CA PHE A 130 3.11 -4.28 11.08
C PHE A 130 1.88 -3.66 11.76
N SER A 131 0.83 -3.30 11.01
CA SER A 131 -0.50 -3.02 11.58
C SER A 131 -1.08 -4.26 12.26
N VAL A 132 -0.75 -5.44 11.75
CA VAL A 132 -1.16 -6.74 12.30
C VAL A 132 -0.32 -7.07 13.53
N LYS A 133 -0.97 -7.17 14.71
CA LYS A 133 -0.28 -7.34 16.01
C LYS A 133 0.62 -8.58 16.09
N VAL A 134 0.20 -9.71 15.53
CA VAL A 134 0.98 -10.96 15.54
C VAL A 134 2.34 -10.79 14.87
N ARG A 135 2.45 -10.00 13.80
CA ARG A 135 3.71 -9.76 13.07
C ARG A 135 4.72 -8.91 13.83
N ARG A 136 4.29 -8.25 14.89
CA ARG A 136 5.10 -7.39 15.77
C ARG A 136 5.02 -7.80 17.25
N SER A 137 4.70 -9.07 17.52
CA SER A 137 4.55 -9.58 18.89
C SER A 137 5.87 -9.62 19.64
N ASN A 138 6.96 -9.85 18.92
CA ASN A 138 8.33 -9.84 19.44
C ASN A 138 9.32 -9.57 18.30
N ILE A 139 10.57 -9.36 18.61
CA ILE A 139 11.61 -9.04 17.63
C ILE A 139 11.83 -10.17 16.61
N SER A 140 11.74 -11.43 17.00
CA SER A 140 11.93 -12.56 16.09
C SER A 140 10.87 -12.57 14.99
N THR A 141 9.60 -12.32 15.32
CA THR A 141 8.51 -12.24 14.32
C THR A 141 8.65 -11.01 13.43
N ILE A 142 9.20 -9.91 13.95
CA ILE A 142 9.53 -8.72 13.16
C ILE A 142 10.60 -9.06 12.13
N VAL A 143 11.72 -9.64 12.56
CA VAL A 143 12.85 -9.99 11.69
C VAL A 143 12.43 -11.01 10.63
N GLU A 144 11.72 -12.08 11.01
CA GLU A 144 11.18 -13.06 10.04
C GLU A 144 10.29 -12.41 8.98
N THR A 145 9.48 -11.45 9.39
CA THR A 145 8.61 -10.72 8.47
C THR A 145 9.43 -9.83 7.52
N LEU A 146 10.42 -9.12 8.03
CA LEU A 146 11.32 -8.29 7.23
C LEU A 146 12.13 -9.14 6.24
N ASP A 147 12.64 -10.30 6.66
CA ASP A 147 13.38 -11.20 5.77
C ASP A 147 12.53 -11.69 4.61
N LYS A 148 11.26 -12.02 4.83
CA LYS A 148 10.33 -12.37 3.75
C LYS A 148 10.12 -11.23 2.77
N ILE A 149 10.02 -9.99 3.27
CA ILE A 149 9.83 -8.80 2.44
C ILE A 149 11.06 -8.53 1.59
N TYR A 150 12.24 -8.48 2.21
CA TYR A 150 13.47 -8.11 1.53
C TYR A 150 14.04 -9.25 0.66
N ASN A 151 13.69 -10.49 0.94
CA ASN A 151 13.96 -11.59 0.00
C ASN A 151 12.94 -11.67 -1.16
N LEU A 152 11.98 -10.76 -1.27
CA LEU A 152 10.91 -10.73 -2.27
C LEU A 152 9.92 -11.92 -2.17
N ASP A 153 9.88 -12.62 -1.05
CA ASP A 153 8.94 -13.71 -0.78
C ASP A 153 7.58 -13.22 -0.24
N TRP A 154 7.45 -11.90 -0.02
CA TRP A 154 6.18 -11.28 0.40
C TRP A 154 5.38 -10.84 -0.81
N LEU A 155 4.38 -11.64 -1.19
CA LEU A 155 3.52 -11.32 -2.33
C LEU A 155 2.38 -10.41 -1.90
N SER A 156 2.24 -9.29 -2.57
CA SER A 156 1.15 -8.32 -2.39
C SER A 156 0.74 -7.73 -3.74
N SER A 157 -0.35 -6.96 -3.76
CA SER A 157 -0.78 -6.22 -4.95
C SER A 157 0.24 -5.18 -5.45
N ALA A 158 1.20 -4.81 -4.60
CA ALA A 158 2.27 -3.88 -4.94
C ALA A 158 3.51 -4.57 -5.54
N SER A 159 3.60 -5.90 -5.47
CA SER A 159 4.77 -6.66 -5.94
C SER A 159 4.98 -6.48 -7.44
N LYS A 160 6.21 -6.15 -7.83
CA LYS A 160 6.65 -6.02 -9.24
C LYS A 160 7.42 -7.28 -9.70
N ASN A 161 7.43 -8.30 -8.85
CA ASN A 161 8.07 -9.60 -9.12
C ASN A 161 9.53 -9.46 -9.58
N GLU A 162 9.85 -10.02 -10.73
CA GLU A 162 11.20 -10.09 -11.27
C GLU A 162 11.82 -8.71 -11.51
N CYS A 163 11.04 -7.73 -11.92
CA CYS A 163 11.49 -6.38 -12.26
C CYS A 163 11.57 -5.41 -11.07
N THR A 164 11.40 -5.90 -9.84
CA THR A 164 11.59 -5.09 -8.64
C THR A 164 13.04 -4.59 -8.56
N ALA A 165 13.21 -3.27 -8.49
CA ALA A 165 14.50 -2.60 -8.28
C ALA A 165 14.60 -1.96 -6.89
N ALA A 166 13.46 -1.66 -6.26
CA ALA A 166 13.41 -1.26 -4.86
C ALA A 166 12.22 -1.92 -4.18
N VAL A 167 12.44 -2.53 -3.01
CA VAL A 167 11.41 -3.18 -2.20
C VAL A 167 11.41 -2.63 -0.78
N GLY A 168 10.22 -2.44 -0.25
CA GLY A 168 10.06 -1.92 1.11
C GLY A 168 8.65 -2.06 1.64
N LEU A 169 8.40 -1.35 2.73
CA LEU A 169 7.13 -1.32 3.44
C LEU A 169 6.93 0.05 4.08
N LYS A 170 5.71 0.30 4.49
CA LYS A 170 5.36 1.44 5.34
C LYS A 170 5.19 0.96 6.78
N TRP A 171 5.86 1.65 7.70
CA TRP A 171 5.87 1.29 9.11
C TRP A 171 5.57 2.51 9.99
N MET A 172 4.52 2.41 10.81
CA MET A 172 4.21 3.47 11.75
C MET A 172 5.07 3.35 13.00
N LEU A 173 5.56 4.48 13.53
CA LEU A 173 6.43 4.55 14.70
C LEU A 173 5.85 3.80 15.91
N ASN A 174 4.52 3.82 16.08
CA ASN A 174 3.82 3.16 17.19
C ASN A 174 3.49 1.68 16.96
N GLN A 175 4.02 1.07 15.91
CA GLN A 175 3.76 -0.33 15.59
C GLN A 175 4.95 -1.24 15.93
N GLY A 176 5.46 -1.14 17.16
CA GLY A 176 6.59 -1.92 17.65
C GLY A 176 7.96 -1.35 17.27
N LEU A 177 8.02 -0.40 16.30
CA LEU A 177 9.27 0.17 15.82
C LEU A 177 10.07 0.84 16.94
N MET A 178 9.44 1.77 17.69
CA MET A 178 10.09 2.49 18.78
C MET A 178 10.40 1.59 19.99
N GLN A 179 9.66 0.51 20.14
CA GLN A 179 9.86 -0.45 21.24
C GLN A 179 11.10 -1.33 21.02
N HIS A 180 11.35 -1.72 19.78
CA HIS A 180 12.45 -2.59 19.36
C HIS A 180 13.47 -1.86 18.49
N HIS A 181 13.64 -0.54 18.73
CA HIS A 181 14.46 0.31 17.85
C HIS A 181 15.91 -0.15 17.76
N THR A 182 16.52 -0.62 18.85
CA THR A 182 17.92 -1.04 18.88
C THR A 182 18.17 -2.19 17.90
N GLU A 183 17.38 -3.26 18.01
CA GLU A 183 17.52 -4.45 17.17
C GLU A 183 17.12 -4.16 15.72
N ILE A 184 16.14 -3.26 15.50
CA ILE A 184 15.71 -2.88 14.16
C ILE A 184 16.78 -2.01 13.47
N VAL A 185 17.44 -1.11 14.19
CA VAL A 185 18.57 -0.33 13.67
C VAL A 185 19.73 -1.24 13.29
N GLU A 186 20.07 -2.19 14.14
CA GLU A 186 21.09 -3.19 13.82
C GLU A 186 20.74 -4.00 12.59
N TYR A 187 19.50 -4.48 12.49
CA TYR A 187 18.99 -5.19 11.33
C TYR A 187 19.09 -4.32 10.06
N PHE A 188 18.64 -3.06 10.13
CA PHE A 188 18.65 -2.16 8.96
C PHE A 188 20.08 -1.87 8.50
N ASN A 189 21.00 -1.60 9.41
CA ASN A 189 22.39 -1.33 9.08
C ASN A 189 23.07 -2.58 8.50
N THR A 190 22.86 -3.76 9.10
CA THR A 190 23.41 -5.02 8.61
C THR A 190 22.84 -5.43 7.25
N ARG A 191 21.55 -5.20 7.04
CA ARG A 191 20.85 -5.57 5.79
C ARG A 191 20.84 -4.47 4.74
N GLY A 192 21.50 -3.33 4.98
CA GLY A 192 21.55 -2.21 4.05
C GLY A 192 20.16 -1.64 3.70
N VAL A 193 19.26 -1.56 4.67
CA VAL A 193 17.93 -0.95 4.49
C VAL A 193 18.05 0.55 4.62
N SER A 194 17.51 1.29 3.66
CA SER A 194 17.47 2.75 3.68
C SER A 194 16.12 3.24 4.21
N ILE A 195 16.10 4.34 4.97
CA ILE A 195 14.90 4.89 5.58
C ILE A 195 14.41 6.11 4.81
N ILE A 196 13.12 6.17 4.57
CA ILE A 196 12.42 7.36 4.11
C ILE A 196 11.52 7.82 5.25
N PHE A 197 11.97 8.82 6.01
CA PHE A 197 11.09 9.47 6.98
C PHE A 197 10.09 10.36 6.26
N LEU A 198 8.81 10.17 6.56
CA LEU A 198 7.76 11.04 6.09
C LEU A 198 6.95 11.58 7.26
N PHE A 199 7.15 12.85 7.56
CA PHE A 199 6.46 13.55 8.64
C PHE A 199 5.50 14.61 8.11
N ARG A 200 4.72 15.15 9.01
CA ARG A 200 3.83 16.27 8.74
C ARG A 200 4.21 17.45 9.63
N ARG A 201 4.44 18.63 9.02
CA ARG A 201 4.79 19.83 9.77
C ARG A 201 3.61 20.32 10.60
N ASN A 202 2.44 20.44 10.00
CA ASN A 202 1.26 20.91 10.71
C ASN A 202 0.61 19.78 11.51
N LEU A 203 1.02 19.66 12.79
CA LEU A 203 0.55 18.61 13.69
C LEU A 203 -0.92 18.79 14.08
N LEU A 204 -1.46 20.01 14.06
CA LEU A 204 -2.89 20.25 14.30
C LEU A 204 -3.75 19.64 13.19
N ARG A 205 -3.38 19.83 11.92
CA ARG A 205 -4.06 19.13 10.81
C ARG A 205 -3.93 17.62 10.89
N ARG A 206 -2.78 17.14 11.35
CA ARG A 206 -2.60 15.72 11.58
C ARG A 206 -3.56 15.23 12.67
N MET A 207 -3.66 15.92 13.79
CA MET A 207 -4.55 15.59 14.91
C MET A 207 -6.02 15.52 14.45
N ILE A 208 -6.49 16.52 13.73
CA ILE A 208 -7.85 16.53 13.15
C ILE A 208 -8.09 15.28 12.30
N SER A 209 -7.15 14.96 11.43
CA SER A 209 -7.26 13.78 10.57
C SER A 209 -7.21 12.47 11.36
N VAL A 210 -6.49 12.41 12.50
CA VAL A 210 -6.50 11.24 13.40
C VAL A 210 -7.87 11.08 14.05
N LEU A 211 -8.41 12.14 14.61
CA LEU A 211 -9.71 12.12 15.28
C LEU A 211 -10.85 11.77 14.34
N ALA A 212 -10.86 12.36 13.14
CA ALA A 212 -11.85 12.03 12.11
C ALA A 212 -11.76 10.56 11.66
N ASN A 213 -10.55 10.02 11.53
CA ASN A 213 -10.35 8.62 11.17
C ASN A 213 -10.75 7.65 12.29
N LEU A 214 -10.55 8.04 13.56
CA LEU A 214 -11.01 7.27 14.72
C LEU A 214 -12.53 7.24 14.78
N TYR A 215 -13.18 8.38 14.57
CA TYR A 215 -14.64 8.44 14.50
C TYR A 215 -15.20 7.55 13.37
N ASP A 216 -14.64 7.61 12.15
CA ASP A 216 -15.11 6.79 11.03
C ASP A 216 -14.89 5.30 11.27
N ARG A 217 -13.89 4.91 12.05
CA ARG A 217 -13.66 3.50 12.40
C ARG A 217 -14.86 2.90 13.14
N ASP A 218 -15.50 3.69 13.97
CA ASP A 218 -16.66 3.27 14.76
C ASP A 218 -17.97 3.56 14.03
N ALA A 219 -18.10 4.74 13.42
CA ALA A 219 -19.30 5.19 12.69
C ALA A 219 -19.46 4.53 11.30
N LYS A 220 -18.36 4.11 10.65
CA LYS A 220 -18.35 3.44 9.35
C LYS A 220 -19.21 4.15 8.29
N LEU A 221 -18.96 5.44 8.10
CA LEU A 221 -19.79 6.36 7.30
C LEU A 221 -19.95 5.94 5.82
N LEU A 222 -19.05 5.12 5.29
CA LEU A 222 -19.07 4.63 3.92
C LEU A 222 -19.73 3.23 3.86
N ASN A 223 -21.06 3.20 3.88
CA ASN A 223 -21.87 1.99 3.73
C ASN A 223 -21.44 0.87 4.72
N GLY A 224 -21.23 1.22 5.98
CA GLY A 224 -20.83 0.25 7.01
C GLY A 224 -19.36 -0.15 6.96
N THR A 225 -18.52 0.51 6.15
CA THR A 225 -17.09 0.21 6.01
C THR A 225 -16.24 1.39 6.47
N HIS A 226 -15.16 1.10 7.21
CA HIS A 226 -14.12 2.08 7.51
C HIS A 226 -13.10 2.16 6.39
N LYS A 227 -12.80 3.36 5.91
CA LYS A 227 -11.75 3.62 4.91
C LYS A 227 -10.81 4.73 5.35
N SER A 228 -9.58 4.38 5.68
CA SER A 228 -8.52 5.38 5.98
C SER A 228 -8.11 6.22 4.76
N HIS A 229 -8.31 5.69 3.56
CA HIS A 229 -7.99 6.31 2.28
C HIS A 229 -9.13 6.09 1.30
N VAL A 230 -9.41 7.11 0.49
CA VAL A 230 -10.48 7.09 -0.50
C VAL A 230 -9.96 7.49 -1.88
N HIS A 231 -10.61 6.99 -2.91
CA HIS A 231 -10.27 7.23 -4.31
C HIS A 231 -11.38 7.98 -5.08
N SER A 232 -12.46 8.31 -4.39
CA SER A 232 -13.59 9.04 -4.94
C SER A 232 -13.77 10.39 -4.23
N PRO A 233 -14.00 11.51 -4.95
CA PRO A 233 -14.37 12.78 -4.33
C PRO A 233 -15.61 12.68 -3.45
N HIS A 234 -16.61 11.91 -3.86
CA HIS A 234 -17.83 11.69 -3.09
C HIS A 234 -17.57 11.03 -1.74
N GLU A 235 -16.74 9.97 -1.69
CA GLU A 235 -16.35 9.36 -0.42
C GLU A 235 -15.57 10.34 0.46
N ALA A 236 -14.67 11.14 -0.13
CA ALA A 236 -13.92 12.16 0.58
C ALA A 236 -14.84 13.21 1.22
N ASP A 237 -15.87 13.65 0.50
CA ASP A 237 -16.83 14.64 0.97
C ASP A 237 -17.70 14.09 2.10
N ILE A 238 -18.08 12.80 2.07
CA ILE A 238 -18.79 12.14 3.17
C ILE A 238 -17.93 12.15 4.45
N LEU A 239 -16.68 11.72 4.34
CA LEU A 239 -15.77 11.64 5.50
C LEU A 239 -15.38 13.03 6.03
N ALA A 240 -15.34 14.05 5.18
CA ALA A 240 -15.01 15.42 5.55
C ALA A 240 -16.12 16.15 6.34
N LYS A 241 -17.34 15.61 6.35
CA LYS A 241 -18.47 16.23 7.10
C LYS A 241 -18.27 16.19 8.60
N TYR A 242 -17.60 15.18 9.11
CA TYR A 242 -17.33 15.09 10.54
C TYR A 242 -16.27 16.10 10.96
N LYS A 243 -16.59 16.88 11.98
CA LYS A 243 -15.72 17.88 12.61
C LYS A 243 -15.46 17.45 14.04
N PRO A 244 -14.22 17.11 14.43
CA PRO A 244 -13.94 16.76 15.82
C PRO A 244 -13.99 17.98 16.72
N THR A 245 -14.46 17.79 17.96
CA THR A 245 -14.20 18.67 19.08
C THR A 245 -12.89 18.27 19.75
N ILE A 246 -11.94 19.18 19.86
CA ILE A 246 -10.62 18.90 20.43
C ILE A 246 -10.56 19.43 21.84
N ASN A 247 -10.10 18.61 22.78
CA ASN A 247 -9.87 19.07 24.15
C ASN A 247 -8.73 20.10 24.19
N ALA A 248 -9.08 21.35 24.45
CA ALA A 248 -8.14 22.47 24.46
C ALA A 248 -7.01 22.30 25.49
N THR A 249 -7.32 21.72 26.68
CA THR A 249 -6.34 21.49 27.75
C THR A 249 -5.27 20.47 27.34
N LEU A 250 -5.64 19.45 26.56
CA LEU A 250 -4.73 18.39 26.12
C LEU A 250 -4.05 18.70 24.77
N LEU A 251 -4.42 19.81 24.12
CA LEU A 251 -3.93 20.13 22.79
C LEU A 251 -2.41 20.27 22.75
N ILE A 252 -1.86 21.18 23.53
CA ILE A 252 -0.40 21.44 23.57
C ILE A 252 0.38 20.21 24.02
N PRO A 253 0.02 19.49 25.12
CA PRO A 253 0.65 18.24 25.50
C PRO A 253 0.69 17.19 24.35
N ASN A 254 -0.42 17.03 23.64
CA ASN A 254 -0.49 16.06 22.53
C ASN A 254 0.39 16.47 21.34
N LEU A 255 0.45 17.75 20.97
CA LEU A 255 1.34 18.24 19.93
C LEU A 255 2.80 17.98 20.30
N LYS A 256 3.19 18.33 21.54
CA LYS A 256 4.53 18.11 22.08
C LYS A 256 4.92 16.64 22.09
N GLN A 257 4.04 15.75 22.50
CA GLN A 257 4.29 14.29 22.48
C GLN A 257 4.62 13.78 21.07
N VAL A 258 3.94 14.31 20.05
CA VAL A 258 4.21 13.94 18.64
C VAL A 258 5.57 14.42 18.18
N GLU A 259 5.96 15.65 18.54
CA GLU A 259 7.29 16.20 18.26
C GLU A 259 8.39 15.39 18.93
N GLU A 260 8.24 15.10 20.22
CA GLU A 260 9.20 14.29 20.99
C GLU A 260 9.35 12.88 20.39
N THR A 261 8.23 12.26 19.98
CA THR A 261 8.26 10.95 19.33
C THR A 261 8.99 11.00 17.99
N THR A 262 8.78 12.07 17.22
CA THR A 262 9.46 12.28 15.94
C THR A 262 10.96 12.52 16.15
N ALA A 263 11.34 13.35 17.13
CA ALA A 263 12.74 13.63 17.47
C ALA A 263 13.46 12.35 17.92
N LYS A 264 12.86 11.55 18.80
CA LYS A 264 13.40 10.25 19.22
C LYS A 264 13.59 9.28 18.06
N ALA A 265 12.63 9.24 17.12
CA ALA A 265 12.76 8.37 15.95
C ALA A 265 13.97 8.79 15.08
N LEU A 266 14.17 10.08 14.86
CA LEU A 266 15.34 10.61 14.13
C LEU A 266 16.64 10.30 14.87
N GLU A 267 16.66 10.42 16.19
CA GLU A 267 17.82 10.10 17.04
C GLU A 267 18.17 8.62 16.96
N TYR A 268 17.18 7.72 17.15
CA TYR A 268 17.41 6.27 17.19
C TYR A 268 17.93 5.73 15.86
N PHE A 269 17.47 6.26 14.74
CA PHE A 269 17.83 5.82 13.39
C PHE A 269 18.88 6.70 12.69
N ASN A 270 19.59 7.56 13.43
CA ASN A 270 20.57 8.50 12.87
C ASN A 270 21.73 7.82 12.14
N SER A 271 22.11 6.61 12.58
CA SER A 271 23.18 5.81 11.97
C SER A 271 22.76 5.07 10.70
N THR A 272 21.47 4.98 10.42
CA THR A 272 20.95 4.29 9.24
C THR A 272 20.88 5.29 8.06
N ARG A 273 21.22 4.85 6.85
CA ARG A 273 21.07 5.68 5.64
C ARG A 273 19.63 6.15 5.50
N HIS A 274 19.39 7.47 5.50
CA HIS A 274 18.03 8.00 5.47
C HIS A 274 17.90 9.33 4.72
N ILE A 275 16.64 9.63 4.33
CA ILE A 275 16.18 10.95 3.92
C ILE A 275 14.99 11.37 4.76
N ILE A 276 14.83 12.66 4.98
CA ILE A 276 13.71 13.22 5.74
C ILE A 276 12.84 14.05 4.79
N LEU A 277 11.58 13.68 4.72
CA LEU A 277 10.57 14.33 3.90
C LEU A 277 9.45 14.88 4.77
N TYR A 278 8.93 16.02 4.39
CA TYR A 278 7.69 16.55 4.94
C TYR A 278 6.60 16.51 3.89
N TYR A 279 5.43 16.02 4.30
CA TYR A 279 4.28 15.87 3.43
C TYR A 279 3.96 17.15 2.66
N GLU A 280 4.05 18.31 3.34
CA GLU A 280 3.76 19.61 2.75
C GLU A 280 4.72 19.97 1.61
N ASP A 281 5.99 19.57 1.72
CA ASP A 281 7.00 19.83 0.68
C ASP A 281 6.76 18.92 -0.53
N VAL A 282 6.49 17.63 -0.29
CA VAL A 282 6.23 16.68 -1.38
C VAL A 282 4.98 17.07 -2.18
N VAL A 283 3.95 17.61 -1.51
CA VAL A 283 2.73 18.08 -2.19
C VAL A 283 2.98 19.36 -2.98
N LYS A 284 3.82 20.27 -2.49
CA LYS A 284 4.13 21.55 -3.16
C LYS A 284 5.12 21.40 -4.30
N ASN A 285 6.07 20.51 -4.14
CA ASN A 285 7.21 20.40 -5.06
C ASN A 285 7.41 18.93 -5.48
N HIS A 286 6.99 18.63 -6.69
CA HIS A 286 7.14 17.29 -7.27
C HIS A 286 8.61 16.89 -7.50
N THR A 287 9.59 17.83 -7.49
CA THR A 287 11.01 17.48 -7.58
C THR A 287 11.46 16.64 -6.39
N LYS A 288 10.78 16.76 -5.22
CA LYS A 288 11.02 15.91 -4.07
C LYS A 288 10.77 14.42 -4.34
N LEU A 289 9.93 14.09 -5.30
CA LEU A 289 9.74 12.70 -5.74
C LEU A 289 10.91 12.22 -6.61
N ALA A 290 11.57 13.12 -7.35
CA ALA A 290 12.81 12.80 -8.04
C ALA A 290 13.93 12.50 -7.04
N ASP A 291 14.09 13.33 -5.99
CA ASP A 291 15.06 13.10 -4.91
C ASP A 291 14.89 11.70 -4.29
N VAL A 292 13.62 11.24 -4.12
CA VAL A 292 13.31 9.90 -3.61
C VAL A 292 13.71 8.81 -4.59
N GLN A 293 13.45 9.00 -5.88
CA GLN A 293 13.83 8.05 -6.92
C GLN A 293 15.36 7.93 -7.03
N ASP A 294 16.08 9.04 -6.93
CA ASP A 294 17.55 9.07 -6.85
C ASP A 294 18.06 8.34 -5.59
N PHE A 295 17.44 8.60 -4.45
CA PHE A 295 17.78 7.92 -3.20
C PHE A 295 17.59 6.41 -3.29
N LEU A 296 16.55 5.94 -3.98
CA LEU A 296 16.27 4.53 -4.23
C LEU A 296 17.02 3.97 -5.44
N LYS A 297 17.77 4.83 -6.19
CA LYS A 297 18.48 4.46 -7.41
C LYS A 297 17.57 3.79 -8.45
N VAL A 298 16.39 4.35 -8.64
CA VAL A 298 15.45 3.91 -9.67
C VAL A 298 15.30 5.00 -10.73
N PRO A 299 14.98 4.64 -11.99
CA PRO A 299 14.81 5.62 -13.07
C PRO A 299 13.73 6.65 -12.73
N HIS A 300 13.96 7.90 -13.12
CA HIS A 300 12.96 8.96 -12.93
C HIS A 300 11.70 8.69 -13.75
N ARG A 301 10.55 8.76 -13.08
CA ARG A 301 9.22 8.65 -13.67
C ARG A 301 8.27 9.66 -13.04
N GLU A 302 7.31 10.12 -13.80
CA GLU A 302 6.20 10.88 -13.25
C GLU A 302 5.32 9.95 -12.41
N LEU A 303 5.19 10.25 -11.11
CA LEU A 303 4.43 9.44 -10.16
C LEU A 303 3.07 10.07 -9.90
N LYS A 304 2.00 9.29 -10.03
CA LYS A 304 0.62 9.72 -9.83
C LYS A 304 -0.09 8.86 -8.79
N SER A 305 -0.92 9.47 -7.98
CA SER A 305 -1.78 8.77 -7.02
C SER A 305 -3.25 9.05 -7.33
N ARG A 306 -4.07 8.01 -7.20
CA ARG A 306 -5.53 8.11 -7.31
C ARG A 306 -6.20 8.46 -5.98
N GLN A 307 -5.43 8.58 -4.89
CA GLN A 307 -6.01 8.95 -3.60
C GLN A 307 -6.50 10.40 -3.60
N VAL A 308 -7.68 10.60 -3.05
CA VAL A 308 -8.31 11.90 -2.89
C VAL A 308 -8.09 12.40 -1.47
N LYS A 309 -7.69 13.69 -1.34
CA LYS A 309 -7.53 14.33 -0.04
C LYS A 309 -8.91 14.52 0.61
N ILE A 310 -9.11 13.99 1.81
CA ILE A 310 -10.37 14.07 2.56
C ILE A 310 -10.56 15.49 3.11
N HIS A 311 -9.64 15.96 3.93
CA HIS A 311 -9.74 17.26 4.60
C HIS A 311 -9.11 18.36 3.76
N LYS A 312 -9.96 19.12 3.04
CA LYS A 312 -9.60 20.28 2.23
C LYS A 312 -10.05 21.57 2.93
N GLY A 313 -9.49 22.71 2.54
CA GLY A 313 -9.91 24.02 3.06
C GLY A 313 -9.24 24.42 4.37
N SER A 314 -9.80 25.46 5.02
CA SER A 314 -9.26 26.03 6.26
C SER A 314 -9.47 25.10 7.47
N LEU A 315 -8.59 25.20 8.46
CA LEU A 315 -8.71 24.43 9.70
C LEU A 315 -9.96 24.82 10.49
N SER A 316 -10.36 26.08 10.43
CA SER A 316 -11.58 26.61 11.08
C SER A 316 -12.86 25.90 10.62
N GLN A 317 -12.88 25.38 9.39
CA GLN A 317 -14.01 24.63 8.85
C GLN A 317 -13.99 23.14 9.23
N GLN A 318 -12.90 22.64 9.78
CA GLN A 318 -12.66 21.21 10.02
C GLN A 318 -12.76 20.82 11.51
N VAL A 319 -12.99 21.77 12.40
CA VAL A 319 -13.09 21.58 13.86
C VAL A 319 -14.29 22.34 14.37
N GLU A 320 -15.01 21.78 15.35
CA GLU A 320 -16.18 22.45 15.93
C GLU A 320 -15.80 23.62 16.85
N ASN A 321 -14.84 23.40 17.76
CA ASN A 321 -14.44 24.38 18.76
C ASN A 321 -13.19 25.19 18.37
N TRP A 322 -13.15 25.68 17.13
CA TRP A 322 -12.00 26.39 16.57
C TRP A 322 -11.52 27.59 17.41
N ASP A 323 -12.46 28.42 17.95
CA ASP A 323 -12.09 29.61 18.66
C ASP A 323 -11.39 29.32 20.01
N ASP A 324 -11.72 28.20 20.65
CA ASP A 324 -11.02 27.75 21.87
C ASP A 324 -9.60 27.27 21.53
N LEU A 325 -9.45 26.51 20.45
CA LEU A 325 -8.13 26.06 20.01
C LEU A 325 -7.24 27.23 19.62
N LYS A 326 -7.81 28.23 18.92
CA LYS A 326 -7.09 29.44 18.53
C LYS A 326 -6.56 30.20 19.74
N LYS A 327 -7.37 30.31 20.82
CA LYS A 327 -6.97 30.96 22.08
C LYS A 327 -5.78 30.24 22.73
N VAL A 328 -5.81 28.90 22.78
CA VAL A 328 -4.78 28.09 23.42
C VAL A 328 -3.47 28.06 22.62
N ILE A 329 -3.56 28.05 21.29
CA ILE A 329 -2.38 27.98 20.42
C ILE A 329 -1.71 29.35 20.25
N LYS A 330 -2.47 30.44 20.28
CA LYS A 330 -1.96 31.82 20.11
C LYS A 330 -0.88 32.12 21.14
N GLY A 331 0.24 32.68 20.69
CA GLY A 331 1.42 33.00 21.50
C GLY A 331 2.30 31.80 21.85
N THR A 332 1.97 30.59 21.39
CA THR A 332 2.83 29.42 21.51
C THR A 332 3.65 29.22 20.25
N HIS A 333 4.66 28.37 20.32
CA HIS A 333 5.46 27.98 19.14
C HIS A 333 4.64 27.27 18.06
N TYR A 334 3.43 26.78 18.40
CA TYR A 334 2.49 26.15 17.47
C TYR A 334 1.55 27.13 16.74
N GLU A 335 1.68 28.42 16.95
CA GLU A 335 0.78 29.42 16.35
C GLU A 335 0.76 29.36 14.81
N SER A 336 1.91 29.02 14.21
CA SER A 336 2.02 28.83 12.76
C SER A 336 1.08 27.75 12.22
N PHE A 337 0.65 26.76 13.03
CA PHE A 337 -0.28 25.70 12.64
C PHE A 337 -1.70 26.20 12.38
N LEU A 338 -2.06 27.39 12.88
CA LEU A 338 -3.34 28.02 12.57
C LEU A 338 -3.44 28.50 11.11
N GLN A 339 -2.32 28.62 10.45
CA GLN A 339 -2.27 29.07 9.05
C GLN A 339 -2.49 27.88 8.08
N ALA A 340 -2.87 28.20 6.85
CA ALA A 340 -3.03 27.19 5.82
C ALA A 340 -1.69 26.61 5.38
N ASP A 341 -1.55 25.28 5.40
CA ASP A 341 -0.32 24.56 4.96
C ASP A 341 0.02 24.79 3.48
N TYR A 342 -1.00 25.16 2.71
CA TYR A 342 -0.96 25.23 1.26
C TYR A 342 -1.34 26.62 0.80
N ARG A 343 -0.50 27.62 1.06
CA ARG A 343 -0.56 28.86 0.27
C ARG A 343 0.01 28.54 -1.11
N LYS A 344 -0.85 28.71 -2.13
CA LYS A 344 -0.42 28.71 -3.52
C LYS A 344 0.59 29.82 -3.77
#